data_5ec02fe7f2a106e11fb0313a9aa0f013
#
_entry.id   5ec02fe7f2a106e11fb0313a9aa0f013
#
_cell.length_a   1.000
_cell.length_b   1.000
_cell.length_c   1.000
_cell.angle_alpha   90.00
_cell.angle_beta   90.00
_cell.angle_gamma   90.00
#
_symmetry.space_group_name_H-M   'P 1'
#
loop_
_entity.id
_entity.type
_entity.pdbx_description
1 polymer ?
#
loop_
_entity_poly.entity_id
_entity_poly.type
_entity_poly.pdbx_seq_one_letter_code
_entity_poly.pdbx_strand_id
1 'polypeptide(L)'
;MKHHKAVDILITKAEATQQCAYGTTKAHRSALARRVQARELKRVFPNMYAASEYWDSLQPDERIRHIARTLHNRHPDWVFAGVTAAAIHDFEHQWHLHAGTITLATTSRGPNASSAKVKRIFTSSSTPEYANGLPVTSKARTVVDCGLSVDFRFALPIIDSALRNGVAITDILNVCSTMRRDCTPIFRLLHYANPASENGGESLGRGTIIAGGLLAPELQQNITDPQTGALYRVDFLWRLPENRLIVGEFDGYEKYVNPDMNDRK
;
A
#
# COMPACT_ATOMS: atom_id res chain seq x y z
N MET A 1 -20.79 27.31 -17.50
CA MET A 1 -20.59 27.63 -16.07
C MET A 1 -19.60 28.80 -15.95
N LYS A 2 -19.74 29.75 -15.02
CA LYS A 2 -18.75 30.83 -14.84
C LYS A 2 -17.43 30.19 -14.40
N HIS A 3 -16.42 30.19 -15.26
CA HIS A 3 -15.06 29.76 -14.91
C HIS A 3 -14.49 30.65 -13.79
N HIS A 4 -14.01 30.02 -12.74
CA HIS A 4 -13.37 30.72 -11.63
C HIS A 4 -11.84 30.58 -11.80
N LYS A 5 -11.23 31.53 -12.54
CA LYS A 5 -9.82 31.50 -12.93
C LYS A 5 -8.85 31.11 -11.79
N ALA A 6 -9.12 31.61 -10.55
CA ALA A 6 -8.28 31.24 -9.40
C ALA A 6 -8.40 29.74 -9.01
N VAL A 7 -9.55 29.11 -9.25
CA VAL A 7 -9.73 27.67 -8.98
C VAL A 7 -9.05 26.83 -10.07
N ASP A 8 -9.09 27.29 -11.33
CA ASP A 8 -8.36 26.61 -12.41
C ASP A 8 -6.87 26.59 -12.13
N ILE A 9 -6.28 27.72 -11.71
CA ILE A 9 -4.88 27.80 -11.30
C ILE A 9 -4.57 26.85 -10.14
N LEU A 10 -5.47 26.76 -9.14
CA LEU A 10 -5.27 25.85 -8.00
C LEU A 10 -5.22 24.39 -8.44
N ILE A 11 -6.09 23.97 -9.38
CA ILE A 11 -6.15 22.61 -9.89
C ILE A 11 -4.88 22.30 -10.71
N THR A 12 -4.55 23.14 -11.68
CA THR A 12 -3.35 22.95 -12.51
C THR A 12 -2.07 22.89 -11.67
N LYS A 13 -1.95 23.76 -10.66
CA LYS A 13 -0.80 23.72 -9.76
C LYS A 13 -0.76 22.44 -8.94
N ALA A 14 -1.90 21.97 -8.43
CA ALA A 14 -1.98 20.75 -7.64
C ALA A 14 -1.55 19.53 -8.47
N GLU A 15 -2.03 19.41 -9.69
CA GLU A 15 -1.64 18.33 -10.62
C GLU A 15 -0.14 18.39 -10.93
N ALA A 16 0.39 19.56 -11.29
CA ALA A 16 1.82 19.74 -11.60
C ALA A 16 2.75 19.40 -10.42
N THR A 17 2.25 19.51 -9.17
CA THR A 17 3.00 19.18 -7.95
C THR A 17 2.59 17.85 -7.34
N GLN A 18 1.80 17.04 -8.05
CA GLN A 18 1.29 15.75 -7.58
C GLN A 18 0.59 15.86 -6.20
N GLN A 19 -0.29 16.84 -6.07
CA GLN A 19 -1.06 17.16 -4.88
C GLN A 19 -2.55 17.23 -5.22
N CYS A 20 -3.38 17.43 -4.19
CA CYS A 20 -4.79 17.72 -4.34
C CYS A 20 -5.04 19.23 -4.24
N ALA A 21 -5.94 19.78 -5.05
CA ALA A 21 -6.39 21.15 -4.92
C ALA A 21 -7.09 21.35 -3.58
N TYR A 22 -6.78 22.44 -2.87
CA TYR A 22 -7.29 22.70 -1.54
C TYR A 22 -7.93 24.08 -1.45
N GLY A 23 -9.17 24.14 -0.94
CA GLY A 23 -9.89 25.41 -0.78
C GLY A 23 -9.47 26.18 0.47
N THR A 24 -8.70 27.27 0.33
CA THR A 24 -8.23 28.12 1.43
C THR A 24 -9.30 29.12 1.90
N THR A 25 -10.14 29.64 1.00
CA THR A 25 -11.20 30.61 1.29
C THR A 25 -12.59 29.97 1.16
N LYS A 26 -13.62 30.63 1.71
CA LYS A 26 -15.03 30.22 1.52
C LYS A 26 -15.41 30.22 0.04
N ALA A 27 -14.95 31.23 -0.72
CA ALA A 27 -15.20 31.34 -2.15
C ALA A 27 -14.58 30.16 -2.93
N HIS A 28 -13.30 29.80 -2.63
CA HIS A 28 -12.65 28.63 -3.23
C HIS A 28 -13.40 27.35 -2.92
N ARG A 29 -13.75 27.10 -1.65
CA ARG A 29 -14.50 25.91 -1.25
C ARG A 29 -15.85 25.79 -1.96
N SER A 30 -16.58 26.90 -2.06
CA SER A 30 -17.88 26.92 -2.76
C SER A 30 -17.75 26.71 -4.27
N ALA A 31 -16.69 27.24 -4.90
CA ALA A 31 -16.42 27.05 -6.32
C ALA A 31 -16.00 25.61 -6.62
N LEU A 32 -15.11 25.03 -5.81
CA LEU A 32 -14.69 23.61 -5.90
C LEU A 32 -15.89 22.66 -5.71
N ALA A 33 -16.76 22.93 -4.71
CA ALA A 33 -17.94 22.10 -4.47
C ALA A 33 -18.94 22.12 -5.66
N ARG A 34 -19.15 23.28 -6.30
CA ARG A 34 -19.98 23.37 -7.51
C ARG A 34 -19.43 22.54 -8.67
N ARG A 35 -18.09 22.53 -8.84
CA ARG A 35 -17.44 21.74 -9.89
C ARG A 35 -17.49 20.23 -9.61
N VAL A 36 -17.55 19.82 -8.33
CA VAL A 36 -17.85 18.44 -7.94
C VAL A 36 -19.28 18.06 -8.35
N GLN A 37 -20.26 18.95 -8.12
CA GLN A 37 -21.65 18.72 -8.56
C GLN A 37 -21.74 18.61 -10.10
N ALA A 38 -20.91 19.37 -10.82
CA ALA A 38 -20.79 19.28 -12.28
C ALA A 38 -19.97 18.07 -12.79
N ARG A 39 -19.47 17.20 -11.89
CA ARG A 39 -18.62 16.04 -12.17
C ARG A 39 -17.27 16.36 -12.82
N GLU A 40 -16.87 17.62 -12.87
CA GLU A 40 -15.54 18.03 -13.34
C GLU A 40 -14.45 17.65 -12.34
N LEU A 41 -14.76 17.71 -11.05
CA LEU A 41 -13.87 17.37 -9.95
C LEU A 41 -14.43 16.23 -9.10
N LYS A 42 -13.51 15.50 -8.47
CA LYS A 42 -13.78 14.56 -7.38
C LYS A 42 -13.36 15.18 -6.04
N ARG A 43 -14.17 14.99 -5.01
CA ARG A 43 -13.75 15.26 -3.63
C ARG A 43 -13.05 14.01 -3.09
N VAL A 44 -11.73 14.03 -3.08
CA VAL A 44 -10.89 12.85 -2.78
C VAL A 44 -10.58 12.70 -1.29
N PHE A 45 -10.61 13.81 -0.54
CA PHE A 45 -10.42 13.84 0.91
C PHE A 45 -11.14 15.09 1.48
N PRO A 46 -11.33 15.25 2.81
CA PRO A 46 -11.93 16.46 3.35
C PRO A 46 -11.26 17.74 2.87
N ASN A 47 -12.03 18.59 2.17
CA ASN A 47 -11.58 19.83 1.52
C ASN A 47 -10.45 19.68 0.49
N MET A 48 -10.25 18.46 -0.07
CA MET A 48 -9.29 18.18 -1.13
C MET A 48 -9.99 17.67 -2.38
N TYR A 49 -9.56 18.14 -3.51
CA TYR A 49 -10.21 17.94 -4.80
C TYR A 49 -9.16 17.66 -5.89
N ALA A 50 -9.55 16.90 -6.89
CA ALA A 50 -8.74 16.64 -8.08
C ALA A 50 -9.65 16.64 -9.33
N ALA A 51 -9.12 16.92 -10.51
CA ALA A 51 -9.86 16.73 -11.74
C ALA A 51 -10.25 15.26 -11.90
N SER A 52 -11.46 15.00 -12.39
CA SER A 52 -12.00 13.63 -12.41
C SER A 52 -11.15 12.69 -13.27
N GLU A 53 -10.84 13.11 -14.49
CA GLU A 53 -10.01 12.32 -15.42
C GLU A 53 -8.60 12.09 -14.89
N TYR A 54 -7.94 13.15 -14.39
CA TYR A 54 -6.60 13.04 -13.79
C TYR A 54 -6.60 12.05 -12.62
N TRP A 55 -7.56 12.17 -11.69
CA TRP A 55 -7.65 11.29 -10.54
C TRP A 55 -7.90 9.84 -10.91
N ASP A 56 -8.69 9.60 -11.95
CA ASP A 56 -9.00 8.25 -12.43
C ASP A 56 -7.82 7.59 -13.13
N SER A 57 -6.95 8.38 -13.77
CA SER A 57 -5.73 7.87 -14.39
C SER A 57 -4.63 7.48 -13.37
N LEU A 58 -4.72 7.97 -12.11
CA LEU A 58 -3.72 7.66 -11.09
C LEU A 58 -3.90 6.25 -10.53
N GLN A 59 -2.79 5.56 -10.30
CA GLN A 59 -2.77 4.33 -9.54
C GLN A 59 -3.18 4.58 -8.07
N PRO A 60 -3.75 3.59 -7.36
CA PRO A 60 -4.25 3.79 -5.99
C PRO A 60 -3.22 4.36 -5.01
N ASP A 61 -1.97 3.91 -5.06
CA ASP A 61 -0.91 4.42 -4.17
C ASP A 61 -0.53 5.86 -4.53
N GLU A 62 -0.54 6.23 -5.83
CA GLU A 62 -0.35 7.62 -6.22
C GLU A 62 -1.44 8.52 -5.67
N ARG A 63 -2.70 8.06 -5.63
CA ARG A 63 -3.80 8.79 -4.99
C ARG A 63 -3.51 9.07 -3.51
N ILE A 64 -2.98 8.07 -2.80
CA ILE A 64 -2.59 8.23 -1.38
C ILE A 64 -1.43 9.20 -1.24
N ARG A 65 -0.40 9.11 -2.10
CA ARG A 65 0.75 10.04 -2.09
C ARG A 65 0.31 11.48 -2.38
N HIS A 66 -0.65 11.71 -3.30
CA HIS A 66 -1.21 13.05 -3.55
C HIS A 66 -1.88 13.65 -2.31
N ILE A 67 -2.71 12.85 -1.62
CA ILE A 67 -3.34 13.26 -0.36
C ILE A 67 -2.27 13.54 0.70
N ALA A 68 -1.28 12.67 0.85
CA ALA A 68 -0.21 12.80 1.83
C ALA A 68 0.65 14.06 1.60
N ARG A 69 1.06 14.34 0.34
CA ARG A 69 1.80 15.59 -0.01
C ARG A 69 0.98 16.84 0.33
N THR A 70 -0.33 16.82 0.04
CA THR A 70 -1.22 17.94 0.37
C THR A 70 -1.34 18.13 1.88
N LEU A 71 -1.42 17.04 2.65
CA LEU A 71 -1.48 17.09 4.11
C LEU A 71 -0.15 17.55 4.71
N HIS A 72 0.98 17.06 4.21
CA HIS A 72 2.31 17.47 4.67
C HIS A 72 2.54 18.97 4.51
N ASN A 73 2.17 19.55 3.37
CA ASN A 73 2.29 21.00 3.16
C ASN A 73 1.47 21.83 4.16
N ARG A 74 0.44 21.26 4.75
CA ARG A 74 -0.43 21.93 5.73
C ARG A 74 -0.08 21.61 7.16
N HIS A 75 0.53 20.46 7.37
CA HIS A 75 0.91 19.90 8.66
C HIS A 75 2.31 19.27 8.53
N PRO A 76 3.38 20.12 8.47
CA PRO A 76 4.74 19.62 8.24
C PRO A 76 5.25 18.64 9.30
N ASP A 77 4.70 18.73 10.52
CA ASP A 77 5.07 17.86 11.66
C ASP A 77 4.38 16.49 11.63
N TRP A 78 3.49 16.25 10.66
CA TRP A 78 2.81 14.97 10.57
C TRP A 78 3.71 13.91 9.98
N VAL A 79 3.85 12.79 10.68
CA VAL A 79 4.60 11.61 10.25
C VAL A 79 3.62 10.54 9.81
N PHE A 80 3.71 10.09 8.58
CA PHE A 80 2.84 9.03 8.06
C PHE A 80 3.27 7.66 8.59
N ALA A 81 2.28 6.75 8.83
CA ALA A 81 2.49 5.46 9.45
C ALA A 81 1.58 4.37 8.83
N GLY A 82 1.77 3.13 9.22
CA GLY A 82 0.94 1.99 8.82
C GLY A 82 0.77 1.88 7.31
N VAL A 83 -0.43 1.57 6.83
CA VAL A 83 -0.69 1.36 5.39
C VAL A 83 -0.39 2.62 4.55
N THR A 84 -0.56 3.83 5.11
CA THR A 84 -0.18 5.07 4.40
C THR A 84 1.33 5.15 4.20
N ALA A 85 2.12 4.80 5.22
CA ALA A 85 3.57 4.73 5.08
C ALA A 85 4.00 3.60 4.14
N ALA A 86 3.30 2.46 4.12
CA ALA A 86 3.56 1.38 3.15
C ALA A 86 3.43 1.88 1.70
N ALA A 87 2.37 2.65 1.38
CA ALA A 87 2.22 3.28 0.06
C ALA A 87 3.33 4.31 -0.26
N ILE A 88 3.83 5.02 0.75
CA ILE A 88 4.91 6.01 0.57
C ILE A 88 6.28 5.32 0.43
N HIS A 89 6.48 4.15 1.05
CA HIS A 89 7.69 3.32 0.89
C HIS A 89 7.66 2.42 -0.35
N ASP A 90 6.61 2.51 -1.17
CA ASP A 90 6.38 1.66 -2.33
C ASP A 90 6.30 0.16 -1.98
N PHE A 91 5.80 -0.18 -0.78
CA PHE A 91 5.51 -1.55 -0.42
C PHE A 91 4.20 -1.99 -1.05
N GLU A 92 4.20 -3.14 -1.70
CA GLU A 92 3.03 -3.68 -2.37
C GLU A 92 1.95 -4.10 -1.36
N HIS A 93 0.73 -3.69 -1.61
CA HIS A 93 -0.41 -3.98 -0.75
C HIS A 93 -1.73 -3.77 -1.50
N GLN A 94 -2.82 -4.31 -0.94
CA GLN A 94 -4.14 -4.12 -1.52
C GLN A 94 -4.67 -2.72 -1.21
N TRP A 95 -5.02 -1.99 -2.25
CA TRP A 95 -5.46 -0.60 -2.19
C TRP A 95 -6.71 -0.37 -1.32
N HIS A 96 -7.60 -1.39 -1.16
CA HIS A 96 -8.78 -1.28 -0.30
C HIS A 96 -8.42 -1.07 1.18
N LEU A 97 -7.19 -1.41 1.61
CA LEU A 97 -6.72 -1.21 2.99
C LEU A 97 -6.71 0.26 3.41
N HIS A 98 -6.61 1.17 2.45
CA HIS A 98 -6.67 2.61 2.76
C HIS A 98 -8.07 3.04 3.19
N ALA A 99 -9.15 2.47 2.62
CA ALA A 99 -10.55 2.81 2.93
C ALA A 99 -10.83 4.33 2.97
N GLY A 100 -10.08 5.11 2.18
CA GLY A 100 -10.14 6.58 2.18
C GLY A 100 -9.68 7.23 3.49
N THR A 101 -8.79 6.56 4.24
CA THR A 101 -8.20 7.06 5.49
C THR A 101 -6.70 7.27 5.34
N ILE A 102 -6.14 8.17 6.13
CA ILE A 102 -4.71 8.40 6.30
C ILE A 102 -4.30 7.97 7.70
N THR A 103 -3.19 7.24 7.80
CA THR A 103 -2.64 6.80 9.08
C THR A 103 -1.41 7.63 9.43
N LEU A 104 -1.35 8.14 10.66
CA LEU A 104 -0.27 8.96 11.20
C LEU A 104 0.34 8.32 12.43
N ALA A 105 1.63 8.53 12.63
CA ALA A 105 2.30 8.26 13.91
C ALA A 105 1.98 9.38 14.91
N THR A 106 1.93 9.04 16.19
CA THR A 106 1.77 10.02 17.29
C THR A 106 2.53 9.57 18.52
N THR A 107 3.15 10.49 19.21
CA THR A 107 3.79 10.26 20.51
C THR A 107 2.82 10.54 21.68
N SER A 108 1.67 11.15 21.41
CA SER A 108 0.65 11.45 22.42
C SER A 108 -0.23 10.22 22.67
N ARG A 109 -0.43 9.88 23.96
CA ARG A 109 -1.33 8.80 24.40
C ARG A 109 -2.75 9.29 24.74
N GLY A 110 -3.04 10.57 24.60
CA GLY A 110 -4.37 11.12 24.88
C GLY A 110 -5.44 10.63 23.91
N PRO A 111 -6.72 10.90 24.18
CA PRO A 111 -7.81 10.67 23.24
C PRO A 111 -7.61 11.61 22.04
N ASN A 112 -6.68 11.28 21.19
CA ASN A 112 -6.49 11.98 19.94
C ASN A 112 -7.75 11.77 19.12
N ALA A 113 -8.42 12.85 18.78
CA ALA A 113 -9.56 12.85 17.90
C ALA A 113 -9.17 12.18 16.57
N SER A 114 -9.25 10.87 16.53
CA SER A 114 -9.27 10.14 15.29
C SER A 114 -10.52 10.60 14.57
N SER A 115 -10.36 11.38 13.53
CA SER A 115 -11.50 11.65 12.65
C SER A 115 -11.76 10.37 11.83
N ALA A 116 -12.96 10.24 11.28
CA ALA A 116 -13.30 9.12 10.39
C ALA A 116 -12.32 8.97 9.20
N LYS A 117 -11.45 9.96 8.96
CA LYS A 117 -10.50 10.01 7.84
C LYS A 117 -9.03 9.97 8.26
N VAL A 118 -8.73 10.08 9.55
CA VAL A 118 -7.35 10.05 10.06
C VAL A 118 -7.27 9.06 11.23
N LYS A 119 -6.50 8.00 11.06
CA LYS A 119 -6.12 7.06 12.11
C LYS A 119 -4.79 7.48 12.72
N ARG A 120 -4.56 7.16 14.00
CA ARG A 120 -3.28 7.41 14.68
C ARG A 120 -2.74 6.15 15.31
N ILE A 121 -1.44 5.92 15.11
CA ILE A 121 -0.70 4.83 15.73
C ILE A 121 0.30 5.43 16.69
N PHE A 122 0.30 4.95 17.94
CA PHE A 122 1.26 5.40 18.94
C PHE A 122 2.67 4.90 18.59
N THR A 123 3.65 5.80 18.68
CA THR A 123 5.08 5.47 18.61
C THR A 123 5.84 6.12 19.77
N SER A 124 6.86 5.45 20.28
CA SER A 124 7.77 6.01 21.28
C SER A 124 8.86 6.92 20.66
N SER A 125 9.10 6.80 19.35
CA SER A 125 10.05 7.63 18.61
C SER A 125 9.30 8.62 17.73
N SER A 126 9.78 9.87 17.74
CA SER A 126 9.28 10.95 16.88
C SER A 126 10.18 11.24 15.68
N THR A 127 11.35 10.59 15.59
CA THR A 127 12.28 10.82 14.48
C THR A 127 11.74 10.15 13.22
N PRO A 128 11.31 10.90 12.21
CA PRO A 128 10.85 10.33 10.95
C PRO A 128 12.02 9.95 10.05
N GLU A 129 11.78 8.96 9.20
CA GLU A 129 12.52 8.80 7.94
C GLU A 129 11.81 9.60 6.85
N TYR A 130 12.47 9.74 5.70
CA TYR A 130 11.88 10.40 4.54
C TYR A 130 11.85 9.44 3.36
N ALA A 131 10.68 9.26 2.78
CA ALA A 131 10.48 8.50 1.55
C ALA A 131 9.58 9.30 0.60
N ASN A 132 9.92 9.35 -0.67
CA ASN A 132 9.19 10.14 -1.69
C ASN A 132 8.94 11.61 -1.26
N GLY A 133 9.90 12.21 -0.50
CA GLY A 133 9.83 13.57 0.02
C GLY A 133 8.85 13.77 1.19
N LEU A 134 8.35 12.70 1.80
CA LEU A 134 7.38 12.73 2.90
C LEU A 134 7.97 12.13 4.19
N PRO A 135 7.67 12.71 5.37
CA PRO A 135 8.06 12.15 6.65
C PRO A 135 7.22 10.91 6.98
N VAL A 136 7.88 9.79 7.20
CA VAL A 136 7.25 8.49 7.43
C VAL A 136 7.90 7.77 8.62
N THR A 137 7.22 6.78 9.17
CA THR A 137 7.85 5.79 10.06
C THR A 137 8.89 4.98 9.28
N SER A 138 9.94 4.47 9.96
CA SER A 138 10.94 3.63 9.33
C SER A 138 10.32 2.44 8.59
N LYS A 139 11.00 1.93 7.58
CA LYS A 139 10.55 0.76 6.80
C LYS A 139 10.18 -0.41 7.71
N ALA A 140 11.05 -0.78 8.65
CA ALA A 140 10.79 -1.86 9.60
C ALA A 140 9.60 -1.57 10.52
N ARG A 141 9.48 -0.31 11.02
CA ARG A 141 8.33 0.09 11.84
C ARG A 141 7.04 0.05 11.05
N THR A 142 7.04 0.46 9.79
CA THR A 142 5.89 0.40 8.89
C THR A 142 5.41 -1.03 8.70
N VAL A 143 6.31 -1.99 8.49
CA VAL A 143 5.99 -3.43 8.43
C VAL A 143 5.29 -3.91 9.69
N VAL A 144 5.84 -3.56 10.87
CA VAL A 144 5.26 -3.96 12.17
C VAL A 144 3.89 -3.33 12.37
N ASP A 145 3.73 -2.04 12.10
CA ASP A 145 2.44 -1.35 12.24
C ASP A 145 1.36 -1.97 11.33
N CYS A 146 1.72 -2.34 10.10
CA CYS A 146 0.82 -3.03 9.17
C CYS A 146 0.48 -4.43 9.67
N GLY A 147 1.47 -5.24 10.03
CA GLY A 147 1.26 -6.61 10.49
C GLY A 147 0.46 -6.72 11.78
N LEU A 148 0.42 -5.67 12.61
CA LEU A 148 -0.39 -5.58 13.82
C LEU A 148 -1.80 -5.00 13.60
N SER A 149 -2.10 -4.47 12.41
CA SER A 149 -3.34 -3.73 12.15
C SER A 149 -4.20 -4.27 11.03
N VAL A 150 -3.66 -5.16 10.18
CA VAL A 150 -4.40 -5.78 9.08
C VAL A 150 -4.33 -7.30 9.19
N ASP A 151 -5.26 -8.00 8.55
CA ASP A 151 -5.27 -9.46 8.54
C ASP A 151 -4.01 -10.03 7.89
N PHE A 152 -3.60 -11.22 8.35
CA PHE A 152 -2.38 -11.92 7.91
C PHE A 152 -2.23 -11.95 6.38
N ARG A 153 -3.29 -12.33 5.65
CA ARG A 153 -3.25 -12.43 4.17
C ARG A 153 -2.97 -11.11 3.47
N PHE A 154 -3.35 -9.99 4.08
CA PHE A 154 -3.10 -8.64 3.55
C PHE A 154 -1.80 -8.02 4.05
N ALA A 155 -1.29 -8.50 5.19
CA ALA A 155 -0.01 -8.08 5.73
C ALA A 155 1.17 -8.79 5.03
N LEU A 156 0.95 -10.01 4.52
CA LEU A 156 1.98 -10.81 3.86
C LEU A 156 2.57 -10.12 2.61
N PRO A 157 1.79 -9.52 1.70
CA PRO A 157 2.33 -8.74 0.59
C PRO A 157 3.25 -7.58 1.03
N ILE A 158 2.88 -6.90 2.12
CA ILE A 158 3.65 -5.77 2.64
C ILE A 158 5.02 -6.23 3.14
N ILE A 159 5.09 -7.32 3.91
CA ILE A 159 6.37 -7.82 4.43
C ILE A 159 7.22 -8.45 3.32
N ASP A 160 6.64 -9.21 2.40
CA ASP A 160 7.35 -9.79 1.26
C ASP A 160 7.99 -8.69 0.41
N SER A 161 7.21 -7.67 0.06
CA SER A 161 7.69 -6.49 -0.66
C SER A 161 8.76 -5.73 0.12
N ALA A 162 8.60 -5.56 1.43
CA ALA A 162 9.60 -4.89 2.27
C ALA A 162 10.92 -5.65 2.31
N LEU A 163 10.89 -6.99 2.46
CA LEU A 163 12.09 -7.82 2.43
C LEU A 163 12.77 -7.78 1.05
N ARG A 164 12.00 -7.85 -0.04
CA ARG A 164 12.50 -7.70 -1.41
C ARG A 164 13.16 -6.32 -1.63
N ASN A 165 12.67 -5.28 -0.96
CA ASN A 165 13.23 -3.94 -0.94
C ASN A 165 14.33 -3.73 0.13
N GLY A 166 14.92 -4.80 0.65
CA GLY A 166 16.12 -4.79 1.48
C GLY A 166 15.88 -4.49 2.98
N VAL A 167 14.65 -4.57 3.46
CA VAL A 167 14.40 -4.48 4.92
C VAL A 167 14.93 -5.75 5.58
N ALA A 168 15.80 -5.60 6.57
CA ALA A 168 16.33 -6.73 7.31
C ALA A 168 15.34 -7.27 8.35
N ILE A 169 15.25 -8.60 8.47
CA ILE A 169 14.42 -9.24 9.51
C ILE A 169 14.85 -8.78 10.92
N THR A 170 16.14 -8.60 11.13
CA THR A 170 16.70 -8.10 12.40
C THR A 170 16.15 -6.73 12.78
N ASP A 171 15.90 -5.82 11.81
CA ASP A 171 15.35 -4.50 12.07
C ASP A 171 13.89 -4.60 12.49
N ILE A 172 13.12 -5.51 11.87
CA ILE A 172 11.73 -5.79 12.25
C ILE A 172 11.67 -6.34 13.69
N LEU A 173 12.55 -7.30 14.02
CA LEU A 173 12.65 -7.87 15.37
C LEU A 173 13.07 -6.81 16.41
N ASN A 174 14.01 -5.92 16.07
CA ASN A 174 14.42 -4.81 16.91
C ASN A 174 13.25 -3.85 17.21
N VAL A 175 12.41 -3.56 16.20
CA VAL A 175 11.19 -2.78 16.44
C VAL A 175 10.27 -3.51 17.42
N CYS A 176 10.01 -4.80 17.21
CA CYS A 176 9.15 -5.60 18.10
C CYS A 176 9.67 -5.61 19.55
N SER A 177 11.00 -5.73 19.76
CA SER A 177 11.60 -5.77 21.11
C SER A 177 11.40 -4.47 21.91
N THR A 178 11.23 -3.33 21.23
CA THR A 178 10.99 -2.03 21.87
C THR A 178 9.51 -1.76 22.15
N MET A 179 8.61 -2.59 21.62
CA MET A 179 7.17 -2.40 21.77
C MET A 179 6.64 -3.07 23.02
N ARG A 180 5.65 -2.43 23.68
CA ARG A 180 4.88 -3.04 24.79
C ARG A 180 3.66 -3.82 24.31
N ARG A 181 3.48 -3.96 23.01
CA ARG A 181 2.36 -4.66 22.38
C ARG A 181 2.79 -6.08 22.03
N ASP A 182 1.85 -7.02 22.09
CA ASP A 182 2.09 -8.38 21.59
C ASP A 182 2.44 -8.38 20.10
N CYS A 183 3.61 -8.90 19.77
CA CYS A 183 4.14 -9.02 18.43
C CYS A 183 4.02 -10.44 17.85
N THR A 184 3.30 -11.35 18.49
CA THR A 184 3.03 -12.71 17.98
C THR A 184 2.55 -12.71 16.51
N PRO A 185 1.66 -11.79 16.07
CA PRO A 185 1.27 -11.71 14.66
C PRO A 185 2.46 -11.42 13.71
N ILE A 186 3.46 -10.67 14.16
CA ILE A 186 4.66 -10.36 13.35
C ILE A 186 5.53 -11.60 13.23
N PHE A 187 5.72 -12.38 14.29
CA PHE A 187 6.49 -13.63 14.23
C PHE A 187 5.83 -14.64 13.29
N ARG A 188 4.50 -14.71 13.28
CA ARG A 188 3.78 -15.52 12.29
C ARG A 188 4.02 -15.02 10.86
N LEU A 189 3.97 -13.71 10.63
CA LEU A 189 4.27 -13.14 9.31
C LEU A 189 5.70 -13.45 8.89
N LEU A 190 6.69 -13.27 9.77
CA LEU A 190 8.11 -13.56 9.49
C LEU A 190 8.35 -15.04 9.19
N HIS A 191 7.60 -15.96 9.83
CA HIS A 191 7.68 -17.39 9.54
C HIS A 191 7.30 -17.72 8.09
N TYR A 192 6.34 -16.99 7.54
CA TYR A 192 5.87 -17.20 6.16
C TYR A 192 6.41 -16.18 5.15
N ALA A 193 7.08 -15.12 5.59
CA ALA A 193 7.59 -14.09 4.70
C ALA A 193 8.64 -14.65 3.73
N ASN A 194 8.52 -14.29 2.46
CA ASN A 194 9.43 -14.75 1.43
C ASN A 194 9.59 -13.69 0.32
N PRO A 195 10.79 -13.09 0.18
CA PRO A 195 11.06 -12.10 -0.85
C PRO A 195 11.07 -12.66 -2.28
N ALA A 196 11.00 -13.97 -2.46
CA ALA A 196 10.91 -14.60 -3.78
C ALA A 196 9.54 -14.43 -4.44
N SER A 197 8.49 -14.05 -3.70
CA SER A 197 7.21 -13.64 -4.30
C SER A 197 7.43 -12.41 -5.19
N GLU A 198 7.11 -12.48 -6.48
CA GLU A 198 7.47 -11.44 -7.44
C GLU A 198 6.58 -10.19 -7.34
N ASN A 199 5.34 -10.37 -6.89
CA ASN A 199 4.38 -9.28 -6.74
C ASN A 199 3.41 -9.49 -5.56
N GLY A 200 2.69 -8.40 -5.23
CA GLY A 200 1.73 -8.41 -4.12
C GLY A 200 0.50 -9.30 -4.35
N GLY A 201 0.19 -9.65 -5.59
CA GLY A 201 -0.88 -10.58 -5.95
C GLY A 201 -0.52 -12.01 -5.58
N GLU A 202 0.68 -12.47 -5.95
CA GLU A 202 1.22 -13.77 -5.53
C GLU A 202 1.28 -13.88 -4.01
N SER A 203 1.82 -12.86 -3.33
CA SER A 203 1.86 -12.81 -1.86
C SER A 203 0.47 -12.91 -1.24
N LEU A 204 -0.54 -12.23 -1.81
CA LEU A 204 -1.94 -12.31 -1.36
C LEU A 204 -2.53 -13.69 -1.59
N GLY A 205 -2.31 -14.30 -2.76
CA GLY A 205 -2.74 -15.66 -3.09
C GLY A 205 -2.16 -16.64 -2.09
N ARG A 206 -0.85 -16.59 -1.86
CA ARG A 206 -0.13 -17.40 -0.86
C ARG A 206 -0.66 -17.16 0.56
N GLY A 207 -0.86 -15.90 0.94
CA GLY A 207 -1.41 -15.55 2.25
C GLY A 207 -2.83 -16.11 2.45
N THR A 208 -3.64 -16.14 1.40
CA THR A 208 -5.00 -16.69 1.43
C THR A 208 -4.97 -18.22 1.58
N ILE A 209 -4.08 -18.91 0.86
CA ILE A 209 -3.85 -20.35 0.97
C ILE A 209 -3.45 -20.73 2.41
N ILE A 210 -2.46 -20.03 2.98
CA ILE A 210 -1.97 -20.27 4.34
C ILE A 210 -3.04 -19.94 5.39
N ALA A 211 -3.77 -18.84 5.22
CA ALA A 211 -4.85 -18.47 6.13
C ALA A 211 -6.02 -19.47 6.09
N GLY A 212 -6.23 -20.13 4.95
CA GLY A 212 -7.18 -21.24 4.79
C GLY A 212 -6.72 -22.58 5.40
N GLY A 213 -5.55 -22.63 6.06
CA GLY A 213 -5.03 -23.83 6.70
C GLY A 213 -4.36 -24.83 5.75
N LEU A 214 -4.10 -24.45 4.52
CA LEU A 214 -3.39 -25.29 3.55
C LEU A 214 -1.86 -25.10 3.71
N LEU A 215 -1.11 -26.06 3.21
CA LEU A 215 0.35 -26.02 3.20
C LEU A 215 0.84 -24.81 2.39
N ALA A 216 1.85 -24.11 2.93
CA ALA A 216 2.53 -23.06 2.20
C ALA A 216 3.26 -23.66 0.98
N PRO A 217 3.10 -23.06 -0.22
CA PRO A 217 3.83 -23.52 -1.40
C PRO A 217 5.31 -23.11 -1.36
N GLU A 218 6.14 -23.86 -2.04
CA GLU A 218 7.45 -23.37 -2.52
C GLU A 218 7.19 -22.34 -3.62
N LEU A 219 8.02 -21.27 -3.65
CA LEU A 219 7.84 -20.17 -4.61
C LEU A 219 8.86 -20.24 -5.74
N GLN A 220 8.43 -19.82 -6.94
CA GLN A 220 9.29 -19.58 -8.10
C GLN A 220 10.19 -20.78 -8.43
N GLN A 221 9.61 -21.98 -8.41
CA GLN A 221 10.34 -23.22 -8.62
C GLN A 221 10.44 -23.59 -10.11
N ASN A 222 11.62 -24.09 -10.49
CA ASN A 222 11.82 -24.66 -11.81
C ASN A 222 11.36 -26.14 -11.81
N ILE A 223 10.55 -26.50 -12.81
CA ILE A 223 10.14 -27.87 -13.09
C ILE A 223 10.52 -28.22 -14.52
N THR A 224 10.94 -29.47 -14.74
CA THR A 224 11.26 -29.97 -16.09
C THR A 224 10.14 -30.88 -16.56
N ASP A 225 9.60 -30.64 -17.73
CA ASP A 225 8.67 -31.55 -18.37
C ASP A 225 9.41 -32.87 -18.71
N PRO A 226 8.99 -34.00 -18.16
CA PRO A 226 9.68 -35.28 -18.39
C PRO A 226 9.55 -35.81 -19.83
N GLN A 227 8.61 -35.29 -20.63
CA GLN A 227 8.40 -35.73 -22.00
C GLN A 227 9.21 -34.92 -23.00
N THR A 228 9.27 -33.59 -22.80
CA THR A 228 9.89 -32.66 -23.74
C THR A 228 11.28 -32.18 -23.30
N GLY A 229 11.61 -32.31 -22.02
CA GLY A 229 12.80 -31.74 -21.40
C GLY A 229 12.71 -30.20 -21.21
N ALA A 230 11.59 -29.58 -21.52
CA ALA A 230 11.40 -28.16 -21.37
C ALA A 230 11.39 -27.74 -19.89
N LEU A 231 12.02 -26.61 -19.61
CA LEU A 231 12.10 -26.02 -18.28
C LEU A 231 11.02 -24.95 -18.11
N TYR A 232 10.20 -25.08 -17.08
CA TYR A 232 9.18 -24.12 -16.71
C TYR A 232 9.45 -23.58 -15.31
N ARG A 233 9.22 -22.30 -15.07
CA ARG A 233 9.21 -21.69 -13.75
C ARG A 233 7.78 -21.44 -13.32
N VAL A 234 7.41 -21.95 -12.14
CA VAL A 234 6.05 -21.88 -11.60
C VAL A 234 5.99 -21.02 -10.36
N ASP A 235 4.91 -20.24 -10.19
CA ASP A 235 4.76 -19.33 -9.05
C ASP A 235 4.65 -20.08 -7.73
N PHE A 236 3.87 -21.18 -7.70
CA PHE A 236 3.62 -22.01 -6.54
C PHE A 236 3.82 -23.49 -6.87
N LEU A 237 4.56 -24.18 -6.01
CA LEU A 237 4.77 -25.62 -6.13
C LEU A 237 4.53 -26.33 -4.79
N TRP A 238 3.77 -27.41 -4.80
CA TRP A 238 3.69 -28.35 -3.68
C TRP A 238 4.23 -29.71 -4.12
N ARG A 239 5.16 -30.25 -3.32
CA ARG A 239 5.66 -31.62 -3.50
C ARG A 239 4.90 -32.54 -2.56
N LEU A 240 4.19 -33.47 -3.14
CA LEU A 240 3.42 -34.47 -2.42
C LEU A 240 4.14 -35.81 -2.41
N PRO A 241 3.75 -36.76 -1.51
CA PRO A 241 4.24 -38.14 -1.56
C PRO A 241 4.05 -38.77 -2.96
N GLU A 242 4.85 -39.80 -3.25
CA GLU A 242 4.81 -40.51 -4.53
C GLU A 242 5.19 -39.64 -5.75
N ASN A 243 6.08 -38.67 -5.55
CA ASN A 243 6.56 -37.73 -6.59
C ASN A 243 5.46 -36.92 -7.30
N ARG A 244 4.31 -36.76 -6.65
CA ARG A 244 3.22 -35.95 -7.19
C ARG A 244 3.52 -34.48 -6.97
N LEU A 245 3.30 -33.67 -7.99
CA LEU A 245 3.47 -32.22 -7.94
C LEU A 245 2.10 -31.55 -8.14
N ILE A 246 1.83 -30.51 -7.35
CA ILE A 246 0.75 -29.56 -7.61
C ILE A 246 1.41 -28.26 -7.99
N VAL A 247 1.01 -27.70 -9.12
CA VAL A 247 1.46 -26.42 -9.63
C VAL A 247 0.33 -25.42 -9.49
N GLY A 248 0.63 -24.21 -9.07
CA GLY A 248 -0.27 -23.08 -9.04
C GLY A 248 0.39 -21.87 -9.71
N GLU A 249 -0.40 -21.14 -10.49
CA GLU A 249 0.00 -19.90 -11.16
C GLU A 249 -0.89 -18.77 -10.66
N PHE A 250 -0.32 -17.59 -10.45
CA PHE A 250 -1.09 -16.40 -10.14
C PHE A 250 -1.24 -15.55 -11.41
N ASP A 251 -2.39 -15.68 -12.07
CA ASP A 251 -2.69 -14.89 -13.24
C ASP A 251 -3.36 -13.56 -12.86
N GLY A 252 -2.68 -12.45 -13.15
CA GLY A 252 -3.26 -11.12 -12.99
C GLY A 252 -4.38 -10.88 -14.01
N TYR A 253 -5.40 -10.13 -13.61
CA TYR A 253 -6.56 -9.78 -14.46
C TYR A 253 -6.16 -9.17 -15.81
N GLU A 254 -5.03 -8.46 -15.89
CA GLU A 254 -4.54 -7.83 -17.12
C GLU A 254 -4.22 -8.84 -18.24
N LYS A 255 -3.82 -10.07 -17.88
CA LYS A 255 -3.58 -11.13 -18.86
C LYS A 255 -4.85 -11.54 -19.62
N TYR A 256 -6.02 -11.39 -19.00
CA TYR A 256 -7.31 -11.75 -19.62
C TYR A 256 -7.93 -10.60 -20.43
N VAL A 257 -7.50 -9.37 -20.19
CA VAL A 257 -8.07 -8.16 -20.83
C VAL A 257 -7.19 -7.67 -21.99
N ASN A 258 -5.90 -8.03 -21.99
CA ASN A 258 -4.94 -7.60 -23.01
C ASN A 258 -4.33 -8.82 -23.72
N PRO A 259 -4.85 -9.20 -24.91
CA PRO A 259 -4.40 -10.38 -25.67
C PRO A 259 -2.91 -10.37 -26.03
N ASP A 260 -2.30 -9.18 -26.16
CA ASP A 260 -0.89 -9.02 -26.54
C ASP A 260 0.10 -9.41 -25.42
N MET A 261 -0.39 -9.66 -24.21
CA MET A 261 0.44 -10.13 -23.09
C MET A 261 0.56 -11.66 -23.01
N ASN A 262 -0.26 -12.41 -23.73
CA ASN A 262 -0.25 -13.88 -23.73
C ASN A 262 0.91 -14.50 -24.52
N ASP A 263 1.57 -13.76 -25.41
CA ASP A 263 2.61 -14.30 -26.32
C ASP A 263 4.05 -14.16 -25.77
N ARG A 264 4.24 -13.88 -24.47
CA ARG A 264 5.57 -13.68 -23.86
C ARG A 264 5.97 -14.77 -22.85
N LYS A 265 5.54 -15.99 -23.06
CA LYS A 265 6.06 -17.18 -22.35
C LYS A 265 6.58 -18.23 -23.30
#